data_e3d788df2dd18628a9c5da7058acda53
#
_entry.id   e3d788df2dd18628a9c5da7058acda53
#
_cell.length_a   1.000
_cell.length_b   1.000
_cell.length_c   1.000
_cell.angle_alpha   90.00
_cell.angle_beta   90.00
_cell.angle_gamma   90.00
#
_symmetry.space_group_name_H-M   'P 1'
#
loop_
_entity.id
_entity.type
_entity.pdbx_description
1 polymer ?
#
loop_
_entity_poly.entity_id
_entity_poly.type
_entity_poly.pdbx_seq_one_letter_code
_entity_poly.pdbx_strand_id
1 'polypeptide(L)'
;MHALETSQLLTEEYSAKILLATMGKPKSAFELSDKLGVPIAACYRKIKILEDSGLIFCVERRLTQAGKRISLYKSNVKNARISFERNKIRANIEMIDGTTQDASYDIDMSAFLEMAKQPA
;
A
#
# COMPACT_ATOMS: atom_id res chain seq x y z
N MET A 1 -1.50 -12.59 -0.46
CA MET A 1 -1.38 -11.63 -1.58
C MET A 1 -0.13 -11.94 -2.36
N HIS A 2 -0.21 -11.90 -3.68
CA HIS A 2 0.96 -12.11 -4.52
C HIS A 2 1.94 -10.94 -4.41
N ALA A 3 3.22 -11.22 -4.61
CA ALA A 3 4.28 -10.20 -4.55
C ALA A 3 4.02 -9.03 -5.49
N LEU A 4 3.53 -9.31 -6.70
CA LEU A 4 3.22 -8.26 -7.67
C LEU A 4 2.10 -7.35 -7.17
N GLU A 5 1.03 -7.91 -6.62
CA GLU A 5 -0.06 -7.14 -6.05
C GLU A 5 0.39 -6.28 -4.89
N THR A 6 1.22 -6.84 -3.99
CA THR A 6 1.79 -6.10 -2.87
C THR A 6 2.64 -4.93 -3.37
N SER A 7 3.52 -5.18 -4.35
CA SER A 7 4.36 -4.13 -4.93
C SER A 7 3.52 -3.04 -5.58
N GLN A 8 2.47 -3.40 -6.29
CA GLN A 8 1.56 -2.45 -6.92
C GLN A 8 0.83 -1.59 -5.89
N LEU A 9 0.37 -2.20 -4.78
CA LEU A 9 -0.27 -1.45 -3.70
C LEU A 9 0.69 -0.47 -3.04
N LEU A 10 1.92 -0.90 -2.78
CA LEU A 10 2.92 -0.07 -2.11
C LEU A 10 3.39 1.09 -2.98
N THR A 11 3.36 0.95 -4.28
CA THR A 11 3.87 1.95 -5.23
C THR A 11 2.77 2.72 -5.96
N GLU A 12 1.51 2.27 -5.87
CA GLU A 12 0.41 3.03 -6.43
C GLU A 12 0.27 4.34 -5.63
N GLU A 13 0.12 5.47 -6.33
CA GLU A 13 0.20 6.79 -5.73
C GLU A 13 -0.77 6.99 -4.56
N TYR A 14 -2.04 6.66 -4.76
CA TYR A 14 -3.05 6.86 -3.71
C TYR A 14 -2.83 5.94 -2.53
N SER A 15 -2.50 4.68 -2.78
CA SER A 15 -2.22 3.70 -1.73
C SER A 15 -0.98 4.10 -0.92
N ALA A 16 0.08 4.53 -1.61
CA ALA A 16 1.30 4.97 -0.95
C ALA A 16 1.06 6.20 -0.07
N LYS A 17 0.30 7.17 -0.56
CA LYS A 17 -0.06 8.37 0.22
C LYS A 17 -0.85 8.00 1.47
N ILE A 18 -1.82 7.10 1.35
CA ILE A 18 -2.65 6.66 2.48
C ILE A 18 -1.80 5.93 3.51
N LEU A 19 -0.93 5.03 3.07
CA LEU A 19 -0.03 4.31 3.98
C LEU A 19 0.87 5.27 4.73
N LEU A 20 1.52 6.18 4.03
CA LEU A 20 2.43 7.15 4.64
C LEU A 20 1.70 8.07 5.62
N ALA A 21 0.51 8.55 5.25
CA ALA A 21 -0.27 9.46 6.08
C ALA A 21 -0.80 8.80 7.36
N THR A 22 -0.97 7.48 7.36
CA THR A 22 -1.50 6.73 8.50
C THR A 22 -0.42 6.10 9.37
N MET A 23 0.85 6.26 9.04
CA MET A 23 1.96 5.75 9.85
C MET A 23 2.10 6.46 11.20
N GLY A 24 1.84 7.75 11.24
CA GLY A 24 1.93 8.53 12.46
C GLY A 24 0.67 8.43 13.31
N LYS A 25 -0.36 9.16 12.93
CA LYS A 25 -1.64 9.21 13.64
C LYS A 25 -2.73 8.55 12.83
N PRO A 26 -3.72 7.93 13.51
CA PRO A 26 -4.90 7.42 12.80
C PRO A 26 -5.64 8.54 12.07
N LYS A 27 -6.19 8.21 10.92
CA LYS A 27 -6.90 9.17 10.08
C LYS A 27 -8.17 8.55 9.52
N SER A 28 -9.21 9.39 9.39
CA SER A 28 -10.44 9.00 8.71
C SER A 28 -10.28 9.11 7.19
N ALA A 29 -11.17 8.46 6.45
CA ALA A 29 -11.20 8.57 4.99
C ALA A 29 -11.37 10.02 4.54
N PHE A 30 -12.23 10.77 5.23
CA PHE A 30 -12.45 12.18 4.91
C PHE A 30 -11.18 13.01 5.08
N GLU A 31 -10.47 12.82 6.21
CA GLU A 31 -9.21 13.52 6.45
C GLU A 31 -8.16 13.18 5.39
N LEU A 32 -8.07 11.90 5.02
CA LEU A 32 -7.13 11.47 3.99
C LEU A 32 -7.47 12.09 2.64
N SER A 33 -8.75 12.06 2.27
CA SER A 33 -9.20 12.69 1.03
C SER A 33 -8.89 14.18 1.00
N ASP A 34 -9.22 14.88 2.07
CA ASP A 34 -9.04 16.32 2.17
C ASP A 34 -7.54 16.71 2.15
N LYS A 35 -6.72 16.05 2.95
CA LYS A 35 -5.31 16.41 3.09
C LYS A 35 -4.43 15.96 1.95
N LEU A 36 -4.76 14.81 1.35
CA LEU A 36 -3.92 14.22 0.31
C LEU A 36 -4.37 14.56 -1.09
N GLY A 37 -5.53 15.20 -1.23
CA GLY A 37 -6.09 15.49 -2.55
C GLY A 37 -6.52 14.23 -3.30
N VAL A 38 -6.88 13.17 -2.58
CA VAL A 38 -7.40 11.93 -3.16
C VAL A 38 -8.92 12.02 -3.22
N PRO A 39 -9.56 11.79 -4.38
CA PRO A 39 -11.02 11.78 -4.44
C PRO A 39 -11.61 10.82 -3.41
N ILE A 40 -12.69 11.23 -2.72
CA ILE A 40 -13.23 10.46 -1.59
C ILE A 40 -13.62 9.04 -1.98
N ALA A 41 -14.19 8.84 -3.15
CA ALA A 41 -14.56 7.50 -3.63
C ALA A 41 -13.33 6.63 -3.84
N ALA A 42 -12.25 7.20 -4.38
CA ALA A 42 -10.97 6.49 -4.54
C ALA A 42 -10.36 6.18 -3.18
N CYS A 43 -10.48 7.10 -2.22
CA CYS A 43 -9.98 6.90 -0.87
C CYS A 43 -10.63 5.70 -0.20
N TYR A 44 -11.96 5.61 -0.23
CA TYR A 44 -12.68 4.46 0.33
C TYR A 44 -12.28 3.16 -0.35
N ARG A 45 -12.14 3.17 -1.67
CA ARG A 45 -11.77 1.98 -2.42
C ARG A 45 -10.36 1.49 -2.06
N LYS A 46 -9.40 2.41 -1.97
CA LYS A 46 -8.03 2.06 -1.61
C LYS A 46 -7.91 1.61 -0.17
N ILE A 47 -8.62 2.28 0.75
CA ILE A 47 -8.67 1.87 2.16
C ILE A 47 -9.14 0.43 2.28
N LYS A 48 -10.23 0.07 1.57
CA LYS A 48 -10.74 -1.29 1.62
C LYS A 48 -9.72 -2.30 1.15
N ILE A 49 -9.04 -2.04 0.05
CA ILE A 49 -8.01 -2.92 -0.49
C ILE A 49 -6.85 -3.07 0.49
N LEU A 50 -6.37 -1.96 1.05
CA LEU A 50 -5.28 -1.96 2.02
C LEU A 50 -5.66 -2.68 3.32
N GLU A 51 -6.89 -2.49 3.77
CA GLU A 51 -7.41 -3.16 4.96
C GLU A 51 -7.53 -4.67 4.73
N ASP A 52 -8.11 -5.08 3.60
CA ASP A 52 -8.25 -6.48 3.23
C ASP A 52 -6.89 -7.19 3.10
N SER A 53 -5.86 -6.45 2.73
CA SER A 53 -4.50 -7.00 2.61
C SER A 53 -3.71 -6.95 3.91
N GLY A 54 -4.28 -6.40 4.98
CA GLY A 54 -3.63 -6.30 6.29
C GLY A 54 -2.61 -5.18 6.41
N LEU A 55 -2.53 -4.28 5.43
CA LEU A 55 -1.55 -3.19 5.43
C LEU A 55 -2.01 -1.99 6.25
N ILE A 56 -3.31 -1.82 6.43
CA ILE A 56 -3.88 -0.85 7.38
C ILE A 56 -4.95 -1.55 8.20
N PHE A 57 -5.30 -0.95 9.33
CA PHE A 57 -6.37 -1.46 10.18
C PHE A 57 -7.17 -0.32 10.79
N CYS A 58 -8.43 -0.62 11.11
CA CYS A 58 -9.30 0.32 11.79
C CYS A 58 -8.97 0.32 13.29
N VAL A 59 -8.49 1.44 13.80
CA VAL A 59 -8.12 1.58 15.20
C VAL A 59 -9.32 1.89 16.06
N GLU A 60 -10.23 2.69 15.52
CA GLU A 60 -11.34 3.22 16.29
C GLU A 60 -12.50 3.54 15.36
N ARG A 61 -13.70 3.29 15.85
CA ARG A 61 -14.94 3.79 15.24
C ARG A 61 -15.56 4.79 16.19
N ARG A 62 -15.74 6.00 15.70
CA ARG A 62 -16.17 7.13 16.52
C ARG A 62 -17.49 7.68 16.02
N LEU A 63 -18.37 8.06 16.95
CA LEU A 63 -19.59 8.79 16.62
C LEU A 63 -19.29 10.28 16.76
N THR A 64 -19.51 11.04 15.69
CA THR A 64 -19.31 12.49 15.73
C THR A 64 -20.51 13.18 16.40
N GLN A 65 -20.34 14.45 16.78
CA GLN A 65 -21.43 15.26 17.32
C GLN A 65 -22.60 15.39 16.34
N ALA A 66 -22.32 15.32 15.05
CA ALA A 66 -23.34 15.36 14.00
C ALA A 66 -24.06 14.02 13.80
N GLY A 67 -23.76 13.01 14.63
CA GLY A 67 -24.39 11.69 14.53
C GLY A 67 -23.81 10.79 13.47
N LYS A 68 -22.68 11.16 12.85
CA LYS A 68 -22.03 10.33 11.84
C LYS A 68 -21.03 9.39 12.48
N ARG A 69 -20.98 8.15 11.99
CA ARG A 69 -19.96 7.20 12.38
C ARG A 69 -18.76 7.36 11.45
N ILE A 70 -17.58 7.53 12.03
CA ILE A 70 -16.33 7.59 11.28
C ILE A 70 -15.41 6.48 11.76
N SER A 71 -14.63 5.95 10.84
CA SER A 71 -13.58 4.99 11.15
C SER A 71 -12.23 5.66 11.02
N LEU A 72 -11.34 5.37 11.95
CA LEU A 72 -9.97 5.87 11.95
C LEU A 72 -9.03 4.74 11.62
N TYR A 73 -8.17 4.95 10.65
CA TYR A 73 -7.27 3.93 10.11
C TYR A 73 -5.83 4.27 10.42
N LYS A 74 -5.05 3.23 10.69
CA LYS A 74 -3.62 3.35 10.94
C LYS A 74 -2.86 2.32 10.12
N SER A 75 -1.67 2.68 9.67
CA SER A 75 -0.78 1.76 8.96
C SER A 75 -0.32 0.64 9.89
N ASN A 76 -0.36 -0.59 9.40
CA ASN A 76 0.23 -1.75 10.04
C ASN A 76 1.67 -1.97 9.58
N VAL A 77 2.15 -1.15 8.67
CA VAL A 77 3.49 -1.23 8.11
C VAL A 77 4.41 -0.29 8.85
N LYS A 78 5.50 -0.81 9.38
CA LYS A 78 6.57 -0.01 9.99
C LYS A 78 7.52 0.50 8.91
N ASN A 79 7.96 -0.39 8.03
CA ASN A 79 8.71 0.00 6.83
C ASN A 79 8.48 -1.04 5.74
N ALA A 80 8.72 -0.63 4.51
CA ALA A 80 8.63 -1.51 3.36
C ALA A 80 9.76 -1.18 2.40
N ARG A 81 10.36 -2.20 1.84
CA ARG A 81 11.41 -2.07 0.83
C ARG A 81 11.02 -2.85 -0.40
N ILE A 82 11.14 -2.19 -1.55
CA ILE A 82 10.96 -2.85 -2.83
C ILE A 82 12.31 -2.82 -3.51
N SER A 83 12.80 -3.99 -3.90
CA SER A 83 14.06 -4.11 -4.58
C SER A 83 13.88 -4.79 -5.92
N PHE A 84 14.69 -4.35 -6.87
CA PHE A 84 14.82 -5.00 -8.16
C PHE A 84 16.08 -5.85 -8.13
N GLU A 85 15.90 -7.13 -8.21
CA GLU A 85 17.00 -8.08 -8.33
C GLU A 85 16.93 -8.68 -9.73
N ARG A 86 17.94 -9.43 -10.10
CA ARG A 86 17.96 -10.05 -11.43
C ARG A 86 16.63 -10.76 -11.73
N ASN A 87 15.85 -10.22 -12.65
CA ASN A 87 14.54 -10.73 -13.09
C ASN A 87 13.48 -10.83 -11.99
N LYS A 88 13.65 -10.12 -10.87
CA LYS A 88 12.72 -10.19 -9.74
C LYS A 88 12.37 -8.82 -9.22
N ILE A 89 11.13 -8.70 -8.79
CA ILE A 89 10.73 -7.65 -7.87
C ILE A 89 10.50 -8.30 -6.51
N ARG A 90 11.20 -7.81 -5.50
CA ARG A 90 11.06 -8.31 -4.13
C ARG A 90 10.49 -7.21 -3.26
N ALA A 91 9.46 -7.54 -2.47
CA ALA A 91 8.93 -6.67 -1.44
C ALA A 91 9.25 -7.27 -0.08
N ASN A 92 9.87 -6.49 0.79
CA ASN A 92 10.13 -6.86 2.17
C ASN A 92 9.40 -5.86 3.06
N ILE A 93 8.47 -6.34 3.88
CA ILE A 93 7.63 -5.49 4.71
C ILE A 93 7.84 -5.87 6.17
N GLU A 94 8.19 -4.89 6.98
CA GLU A 94 8.24 -5.02 8.43
C GLU A 94 6.95 -4.42 8.99
N MET A 95 6.21 -5.23 9.74
CA MET A 95 4.96 -4.82 10.37
C MET A 95 5.24 -4.18 11.73
N ILE A 96 4.26 -3.43 12.26
CA ILE A 96 4.44 -2.73 13.53
C ILE A 96 4.63 -3.68 14.72
N ASP A 97 4.17 -4.93 14.61
CA ASP A 97 4.37 -5.95 15.65
C ASP A 97 5.73 -6.64 15.58
N GLY A 98 6.58 -6.24 14.64
CA GLY A 98 7.91 -6.82 14.45
C GLY A 98 7.96 -7.99 13.49
N THR A 99 6.82 -8.51 13.03
CA THR A 99 6.81 -9.56 12.02
C THR A 99 7.23 -9.00 10.67
N THR A 100 7.76 -9.87 9.82
CA THR A 100 8.18 -9.48 8.48
C THR A 100 7.46 -10.34 7.45
N GLN A 101 7.21 -9.75 6.30
CA GLN A 101 6.65 -10.45 5.16
C GLN A 101 7.58 -10.23 3.96
N ASP A 102 8.00 -11.33 3.34
CA ASP A 102 8.77 -11.29 2.11
C ASP A 102 7.91 -11.83 0.97
N ALA A 103 7.91 -11.11 -0.13
CA ALA A 103 7.24 -11.55 -1.34
C ALA A 103 8.15 -11.27 -2.52
N SER A 104 8.23 -12.20 -3.45
CA SER A 104 9.01 -12.00 -4.66
C SER A 104 8.22 -12.46 -5.87
N TYR A 105 8.44 -11.79 -6.97
CA TYR A 105 7.80 -12.08 -8.23
C TYR A 105 8.85 -12.10 -9.34
N ASP A 106 8.92 -13.21 -10.05
CA ASP A 106 9.82 -13.35 -11.19
C ASP A 106 9.21 -12.70 -12.42
N ILE A 107 10.00 -11.86 -13.06
CA ILE A 107 9.56 -11.17 -14.27
C ILE A 107 10.19 -11.87 -15.48
N ASP A 108 9.35 -12.17 -16.46
CA ASP A 108 9.82 -12.74 -17.72
C ASP A 108 10.54 -11.67 -18.52
N MET A 109 11.85 -11.81 -18.60
CA MET A 109 12.72 -10.88 -19.32
C MET A 109 13.08 -11.38 -20.73
N SER A 110 12.44 -12.46 -21.19
CA SER A 110 12.77 -13.08 -22.48
C SER A 110 12.74 -12.09 -23.63
N ALA A 111 11.69 -11.30 -23.72
CA ALA A 111 11.55 -10.31 -24.78
C ALA A 111 12.63 -9.22 -24.71
N PHE A 112 12.99 -8.79 -23.52
CA PHE A 112 14.05 -7.81 -23.32
C PHE A 112 15.42 -8.38 -23.72
N LEU A 113 15.71 -9.62 -23.33
CA LEU A 113 16.96 -10.28 -23.67
C LEU A 113 17.09 -10.48 -25.18
N GLU A 114 15.99 -10.80 -25.86
CA GLU A 114 15.96 -10.87 -27.32
C GLU A 114 16.29 -9.52 -27.94
N MET A 115 15.68 -8.46 -27.47
CA MET A 115 15.97 -7.10 -27.94
C MET A 115 17.41 -6.70 -27.70
N ALA A 116 17.98 -7.08 -26.58
CA ALA A 116 19.36 -6.75 -26.22
C ALA A 116 20.38 -7.46 -27.11
N LYS A 117 20.02 -8.58 -27.73
CA LYS A 117 20.87 -9.33 -28.64
C LYS A 117 20.87 -8.79 -30.06
N GLN A 118 19.92 -7.93 -30.41
CA GLN A 118 19.82 -7.38 -31.74
C GLN A 118 20.82 -6.25 -31.94
N PRO A 119 21.52 -6.20 -33.06
CA PRO A 119 22.40 -5.07 -33.33
C PRO A 119 21.60 -3.77 -33.43
N ALA A 120 22.17 -2.71 -32.93
CA ALA A 120 21.56 -1.38 -32.91
C ALA A 120 21.33 -0.86 -34.35
#